data_a4deb643fcd81ff70e244823808870a6
#
_entry.id   a4deb643fcd81ff70e244823808870a6
#
_cell.length_a   1.000
_cell.length_b   1.000
_cell.length_c   1.000
_cell.angle_alpha   90.00
_cell.angle_beta   90.00
_cell.angle_gamma   90.00
#
_symmetry.space_group_name_H-M   'P 1'
#
loop_
_entity.id
_entity.type
_entity.pdbx_description
1 polymer ?
#
loop_
_entity_poly.entity_id
_entity_poly.type
_entity_poly.pdbx_seq_one_letter_code
_entity_poly.pdbx_strand_id
1 'polypeptide(L)'
;KAITIAKKQKKLNKFFFASTSEIYSKSIEKLNSKIPTPENVDLLITDPSDKRSTYFLSKIYGESLVHHSKLPFIIFRPHNIYGPRMGQSHVIPEIVLKFLKAKKNITAFSASHTRSFCYIDDAVDQLVFLLKSKIVNNTFNLGNQKEEITISYLIKKIKHKMGKKNVKINFKKDNHGSQNRRCPNMLKLKSFYNFKLTTLELGLDKTIQWYTDYGNIK
;
A
#
# COMPACT_ATOMS: atom_id res chain seq x y z
N LYS A 1 -12.98 21.73 -2.39
CA LYS A 1 -13.98 21.48 -3.48
C LYS A 1 -14.77 20.18 -3.24
N ALA A 2 -14.17 18.98 -3.12
CA ALA A 2 -14.92 17.72 -2.96
C ALA A 2 -15.87 17.73 -1.75
N ILE A 3 -15.39 18.14 -0.57
CA ILE A 3 -16.22 18.27 0.64
C ILE A 3 -17.36 19.27 0.43
N THR A 4 -17.09 20.41 -0.20
CA THR A 4 -18.11 21.44 -0.50
C THR A 4 -19.20 20.90 -1.41
N ILE A 5 -18.84 20.10 -2.42
CA ILE A 5 -19.81 19.43 -3.31
C ILE A 5 -20.59 18.37 -2.53
N ALA A 6 -19.91 17.55 -1.74
CA ALA A 6 -20.54 16.50 -0.93
C ALA A 6 -21.59 17.06 0.04
N LYS A 7 -21.31 18.22 0.68
CA LYS A 7 -22.26 18.90 1.58
C LYS A 7 -23.56 19.33 0.91
N LYS A 8 -23.56 19.53 -0.41
CA LYS A 8 -24.75 19.88 -1.18
C LYS A 8 -25.62 18.68 -1.56
N GLN A 9 -25.12 17.45 -1.33
CA GLN A 9 -25.84 16.23 -1.70
C GLN A 9 -26.83 15.82 -0.60
N LYS A 10 -28.14 15.91 -0.88
CA LYS A 10 -29.20 15.58 0.09
C LYS A 10 -29.26 14.11 0.49
N LYS A 11 -28.74 13.20 -0.33
CA LYS A 11 -28.79 11.73 -0.13
C LYS A 11 -27.41 11.11 0.07
N LEU A 12 -26.43 11.87 0.56
CA LEU A 12 -25.09 11.35 0.79
C LEU A 12 -25.07 10.41 2.02
N ASN A 13 -24.85 9.14 1.78
CA ASN A 13 -24.73 8.14 2.86
C ASN A 13 -23.34 8.14 3.50
N LYS A 14 -22.28 8.31 2.70
CA LYS A 14 -20.89 8.30 3.17
C LYS A 14 -19.96 9.06 2.22
N PHE A 15 -19.01 9.73 2.79
CA PHE A 15 -17.86 10.32 2.09
C PHE A 15 -16.63 9.45 2.29
N PHE A 16 -16.10 8.90 1.20
CA PHE A 16 -14.87 8.08 1.26
C PHE A 16 -13.65 8.93 0.95
N PHE A 17 -12.65 8.89 1.83
CA PHE A 17 -11.39 9.57 1.62
C PHE A 17 -10.23 8.57 1.56
N ALA A 18 -9.59 8.52 0.38
CA ALA A 18 -8.39 7.72 0.18
C ALA A 18 -7.17 8.46 0.78
N SER A 19 -6.74 8.03 1.96
CA SER A 19 -5.48 8.42 2.57
C SER A 19 -4.34 7.47 2.12
N THR A 20 -3.34 7.26 2.95
CA THR A 20 -2.16 6.43 2.65
C THR A 20 -1.47 5.94 3.92
N SER A 21 -0.79 4.81 3.85
CA SER A 21 0.12 4.36 4.91
C SER A 21 1.39 5.20 5.03
N GLU A 22 1.71 6.04 4.05
CA GLU A 22 2.89 6.93 4.11
C GLU A 22 2.80 7.93 5.27
N ILE A 23 1.61 8.27 5.75
CA ILE A 23 1.42 9.17 6.90
C ILE A 23 2.06 8.63 8.19
N TYR A 24 2.27 7.33 8.30
CA TYR A 24 2.92 6.70 9.45
C TYR A 24 4.46 6.75 9.39
N SER A 25 5.03 7.13 8.23
CA SER A 25 6.47 6.96 7.96
C SER A 25 7.34 7.57 9.02
N LYS A 26 7.11 8.84 9.33
CA LYS A 26 7.96 9.57 10.27
C LYS A 26 7.70 9.20 11.72
N SER A 27 6.48 8.81 12.05
CA SER A 27 6.13 8.30 13.37
C SER A 27 6.84 6.96 13.67
N ILE A 28 6.89 6.07 12.69
CA ILE A 28 7.63 4.81 12.83
C ILE A 28 9.15 5.07 12.92
N GLU A 29 9.68 5.95 12.08
CA GLU A 29 11.11 6.23 11.99
C GLU A 29 11.64 6.96 13.23
N LYS A 30 10.91 7.95 13.75
CA LYS A 30 11.40 8.88 14.78
C LYS A 30 10.80 8.65 16.17
N LEU A 31 9.56 8.14 16.24
CA LEU A 31 8.86 7.87 17.49
C LEU A 31 8.82 6.37 17.84
N ASN A 32 9.46 5.51 17.04
CA ASN A 32 9.42 4.06 17.19
C ASN A 32 7.98 3.53 17.33
N SER A 33 7.03 4.12 16.58
CA SER A 33 5.65 3.72 16.64
C SER A 33 5.47 2.25 16.31
N LYS A 34 4.52 1.62 16.99
CA LYS A 34 4.27 0.17 16.95
C LYS A 34 4.08 -0.34 15.51
N ILE A 35 4.69 -1.48 15.19
CA ILE A 35 4.47 -2.26 13.97
C ILE A 35 4.13 -3.70 14.37
N PRO A 36 3.00 -4.27 13.90
CA PRO A 36 2.02 -3.73 12.93
C PRO A 36 1.35 -2.45 13.42
N THR A 37 1.22 -1.46 12.51
CA THR A 37 0.84 -0.08 12.86
C THR A 37 -0.67 0.08 12.92
N PRO A 38 -1.26 0.40 14.09
CA PRO A 38 -2.69 0.67 14.21
C PRO A 38 -3.05 2.09 13.75
N GLU A 39 -4.35 2.35 13.59
CA GLU A 39 -4.85 3.62 13.08
C GLU A 39 -4.67 4.81 14.03
N ASN A 40 -4.53 4.55 15.32
CA ASN A 40 -4.50 5.56 16.40
C ASN A 40 -3.09 5.98 16.84
N VAL A 41 -2.06 5.75 16.01
CA VAL A 41 -0.73 6.27 16.30
C VAL A 41 -0.64 7.76 16.00
N ASP A 42 0.16 8.48 16.78
CA ASP A 42 0.46 9.88 16.52
C ASP A 42 1.16 10.05 15.19
N LEU A 43 0.77 11.06 14.43
CA LEU A 43 1.32 11.36 13.11
C LEU A 43 2.37 12.47 13.23
N LEU A 44 3.63 12.12 13.00
CA LEU A 44 4.73 13.07 13.06
C LEU A 44 4.94 13.76 11.72
N ILE A 45 4.87 15.08 11.74
CA ILE A 45 5.28 15.96 10.65
C ILE A 45 6.72 16.38 10.91
N THR A 46 7.60 16.09 9.95
CA THR A 46 9.01 16.52 9.98
C THR A 46 9.27 17.61 8.96
N ASP A 47 10.51 17.76 8.54
CA ASP A 47 10.94 18.77 7.60
C ASP A 47 10.05 18.85 6.34
N PRO A 48 9.32 19.95 6.14
CA PRO A 48 8.47 20.12 4.97
C PRO A 48 9.27 20.32 3.67
N SER A 49 10.58 20.58 3.73
CA SER A 49 11.45 20.68 2.56
C SER A 49 11.79 19.31 1.93
N ASP A 50 11.60 18.20 2.65
CA ASP A 50 11.73 16.86 2.07
C ASP A 50 10.67 16.67 0.98
N LYS A 51 11.12 16.36 -0.24
CA LYS A 51 10.23 16.14 -1.41
C LYS A 51 9.11 15.14 -1.16
N ARG A 52 9.32 14.16 -0.28
CA ARG A 52 8.30 13.16 0.09
C ARG A 52 7.23 13.73 1.02
N SER A 53 7.54 14.83 1.72
CA SER A 53 6.62 15.44 2.69
C SER A 53 5.35 15.95 2.04
N THR A 54 5.41 16.52 0.84
CA THR A 54 4.24 17.06 0.12
C THR A 54 3.09 16.06 0.02
N TYR A 55 3.39 14.80 -0.33
CA TYR A 55 2.37 13.78 -0.50
C TYR A 55 1.69 13.42 0.82
N PHE A 56 2.45 13.00 1.85
CA PHE A 56 1.82 12.57 3.11
C PHE A 56 1.20 13.76 3.87
N LEU A 57 1.77 14.96 3.81
CA LEU A 57 1.17 16.17 4.38
C LEU A 57 -0.19 16.48 3.76
N SER A 58 -0.31 16.38 2.43
CA SER A 58 -1.59 16.56 1.75
C SER A 58 -2.66 15.58 2.23
N LYS A 59 -2.26 14.34 2.56
CA LYS A 59 -3.16 13.32 3.08
C LYS A 59 -3.53 13.56 4.55
N ILE A 60 -2.58 13.92 5.42
CA ILE A 60 -2.87 14.30 6.82
C ILE A 60 -3.83 15.49 6.85
N TYR A 61 -3.57 16.53 6.06
CA TYR A 61 -4.45 17.68 5.94
C TYR A 61 -5.85 17.28 5.43
N GLY A 62 -5.91 16.42 4.42
CA GLY A 62 -7.15 15.88 3.90
C GLY A 62 -7.95 15.11 4.95
N GLU A 63 -7.32 14.24 5.76
CA GLU A 63 -7.96 13.56 6.88
C GLU A 63 -8.55 14.56 7.89
N SER A 64 -7.76 15.58 8.27
CA SER A 64 -8.23 16.64 9.18
C SER A 64 -9.47 17.36 8.63
N LEU A 65 -9.46 17.74 7.35
CA LEU A 65 -10.62 18.36 6.71
C LEU A 65 -11.86 17.44 6.70
N VAL A 66 -11.67 16.14 6.50
CA VAL A 66 -12.76 15.15 6.53
C VAL A 66 -13.32 15.00 7.93
N HIS A 67 -12.47 14.87 8.96
CA HIS A 67 -12.91 14.81 10.37
C HIS A 67 -13.76 16.02 10.78
N HIS A 68 -13.42 17.21 10.32
CA HIS A 68 -14.14 18.45 10.63
C HIS A 68 -15.26 18.81 9.65
N SER A 69 -15.51 17.95 8.66
CA SER A 69 -16.49 18.23 7.60
C SER A 69 -17.96 18.16 8.02
N LYS A 70 -18.27 17.49 9.14
CA LYS A 70 -19.63 17.08 9.57
C LYS A 70 -20.34 16.12 8.60
N LEU A 71 -19.65 15.57 7.62
CA LEU A 71 -20.17 14.52 6.73
C LEU A 71 -20.03 13.15 7.39
N PRO A 72 -20.93 12.19 7.17
CA PRO A 72 -20.65 10.80 7.49
C PRO A 72 -19.50 10.31 6.61
N PHE A 73 -18.40 9.84 7.19
CA PHE A 73 -17.20 9.52 6.42
C PHE A 73 -16.59 8.16 6.75
N ILE A 74 -15.81 7.65 5.81
CA ILE A 74 -14.80 6.61 5.99
C ILE A 74 -13.47 7.13 5.42
N ILE A 75 -12.44 7.14 6.24
CA ILE A 75 -11.06 7.33 5.80
C ILE A 75 -10.42 5.96 5.70
N PHE A 76 -9.73 5.68 4.60
CA PHE A 76 -8.98 4.43 4.46
C PHE A 76 -7.52 4.70 4.08
N ARG A 77 -6.63 3.93 4.71
CA ARG A 77 -5.17 4.04 4.58
C ARG A 77 -4.62 2.76 3.93
N PRO A 78 -4.44 2.73 2.60
CA PRO A 78 -3.94 1.56 1.88
C PRO A 78 -2.50 1.23 2.25
N HIS A 79 -2.20 -0.08 2.40
CA HIS A 79 -0.86 -0.60 2.68
C HIS A 79 -0.41 -1.58 1.59
N ASN A 80 0.63 -1.21 0.83
CA ASN A 80 1.33 -2.07 -0.13
C ASN A 80 0.39 -2.93 -1.00
N ILE A 81 -0.66 -2.30 -1.54
CA ILE A 81 -1.60 -2.97 -2.46
C ILE A 81 -0.89 -3.22 -3.78
N TYR A 82 -1.05 -4.42 -4.33
CA TYR A 82 -0.44 -4.82 -5.60
C TYR A 82 -1.41 -5.63 -6.46
N GLY A 83 -1.14 -5.67 -7.76
CA GLY A 83 -1.93 -6.43 -8.73
C GLY A 83 -1.71 -5.95 -10.16
N PRO A 84 -2.51 -6.45 -11.11
CA PRO A 84 -2.57 -5.94 -12.47
C PRO A 84 -2.79 -4.42 -12.53
N ARG A 85 -2.25 -3.79 -13.57
CA ARG A 85 -2.36 -2.33 -13.83
C ARG A 85 -1.76 -1.41 -12.77
N MET A 86 -0.97 -1.93 -11.83
CA MET A 86 -0.23 -1.12 -10.86
C MET A 86 0.83 -0.27 -11.55
N GLY A 87 1.11 0.93 -11.05
CA GLY A 87 2.16 1.79 -11.59
C GLY A 87 3.54 1.14 -11.62
N GLN A 88 4.25 1.27 -12.73
CA GLN A 88 5.51 0.54 -13.01
C GLN A 88 6.67 0.89 -12.07
N SER A 89 6.60 2.00 -11.33
CA SER A 89 7.59 2.41 -10.34
C SER A 89 7.48 1.71 -8.98
N HIS A 90 6.45 0.89 -8.78
CA HIS A 90 6.32 0.09 -7.56
C HIS A 90 7.11 -1.22 -7.65
N VAL A 91 7.56 -1.75 -6.50
CA VAL A 91 8.54 -2.84 -6.44
C VAL A 91 8.16 -4.09 -7.24
N ILE A 92 6.90 -4.56 -7.16
CA ILE A 92 6.49 -5.79 -7.87
C ILE A 92 6.54 -5.60 -9.39
N PRO A 93 5.83 -4.62 -10.00
CA PRO A 93 5.90 -4.40 -11.43
C PRO A 93 7.31 -4.01 -11.91
N GLU A 94 8.04 -3.18 -11.14
CA GLU A 94 9.41 -2.82 -11.47
C GLU A 94 10.30 -4.06 -11.64
N ILE A 95 10.25 -4.99 -10.70
CA ILE A 95 11.05 -6.20 -10.71
C ILE A 95 10.61 -7.15 -11.82
N VAL A 96 9.29 -7.32 -12.04
CA VAL A 96 8.76 -8.13 -13.15
C VAL A 96 9.28 -7.59 -14.48
N LEU A 97 9.14 -6.28 -14.73
CA LEU A 97 9.61 -5.64 -15.96
C LEU A 97 11.13 -5.72 -16.12
N LYS A 98 11.90 -5.59 -15.03
CA LYS A 98 13.35 -5.82 -15.06
C LYS A 98 13.68 -7.25 -15.49
N PHE A 99 13.00 -8.26 -14.95
CA PHE A 99 13.22 -9.65 -15.34
C PHE A 99 12.79 -9.95 -16.78
N LEU A 100 11.73 -9.33 -17.28
CA LEU A 100 11.33 -9.47 -18.70
C LEU A 100 12.44 -9.00 -19.65
N LYS A 101 13.09 -7.86 -19.32
CA LYS A 101 14.13 -7.23 -20.13
C LYS A 101 15.55 -7.79 -19.87
N ALA A 102 15.75 -8.50 -18.77
CA ALA A 102 17.09 -8.92 -18.34
C ALA A 102 17.69 -10.03 -19.21
N LYS A 103 18.93 -9.82 -19.67
CA LYS A 103 19.77 -10.86 -20.33
C LYS A 103 20.64 -11.61 -19.31
N LYS A 104 21.32 -10.90 -18.40
CA LYS A 104 22.29 -11.49 -17.44
C LYS A 104 22.06 -11.11 -16.00
N ASN A 105 21.69 -9.86 -15.71
CA ASN A 105 21.52 -9.39 -14.34
C ASN A 105 20.47 -8.29 -14.22
N ILE A 106 19.97 -8.09 -13.00
CA ILE A 106 19.15 -6.94 -12.60
C ILE A 106 19.73 -6.29 -11.35
N THR A 107 19.47 -5.00 -11.18
CA THR A 107 19.77 -4.27 -9.93
C THR A 107 18.48 -4.06 -9.14
N ALA A 108 18.54 -4.34 -7.84
CA ALA A 108 17.46 -4.12 -6.90
C ALA A 108 17.98 -3.41 -5.63
N PHE A 109 17.08 -2.76 -4.91
CA PHE A 109 17.38 -1.97 -3.72
C PHE A 109 16.63 -2.48 -2.50
N SER A 110 16.99 -2.01 -1.31
CA SER A 110 16.25 -2.23 -0.05
C SER A 110 16.04 -3.70 0.30
N ALA A 111 17.02 -4.56 0.01
CA ALA A 111 16.92 -6.03 0.15
C ALA A 111 16.38 -6.52 1.51
N SER A 112 16.78 -5.84 2.61
CA SER A 112 16.41 -6.18 3.99
C SER A 112 15.07 -5.56 4.44
N HIS A 113 14.53 -4.60 3.70
CA HIS A 113 13.26 -3.98 4.07
C HIS A 113 12.13 -5.00 4.02
N THR A 114 11.18 -4.91 4.95
CA THR A 114 10.03 -5.80 5.01
C THR A 114 8.73 -5.09 4.66
N ARG A 115 7.86 -5.80 3.98
CA ARG A 115 6.53 -5.35 3.59
C ARG A 115 5.52 -6.48 3.73
N SER A 116 4.33 -6.13 4.13
CA SER A 116 3.16 -6.99 4.04
C SER A 116 2.35 -6.55 2.84
N PHE A 117 2.15 -7.44 1.86
CA PHE A 117 1.52 -7.12 0.59
C PHE A 117 0.05 -7.55 0.57
N CYS A 118 -0.83 -6.72 0.02
CA CYS A 118 -2.25 -6.99 -0.14
C CYS A 118 -2.61 -7.05 -1.63
N TYR A 119 -3.21 -8.15 -2.07
CA TYR A 119 -3.66 -8.27 -3.45
C TYR A 119 -4.83 -7.33 -3.72
N ILE A 120 -4.94 -6.81 -4.92
CA ILE A 120 -5.91 -5.75 -5.27
C ILE A 120 -7.35 -6.18 -5.04
N ASP A 121 -7.72 -7.41 -5.37
CA ASP A 121 -9.09 -7.91 -5.17
C ASP A 121 -9.46 -7.90 -3.69
N ASP A 122 -8.53 -8.30 -2.79
CA ASP A 122 -8.74 -8.26 -1.34
C ASP A 122 -8.96 -6.84 -0.83
N ALA A 123 -8.21 -5.87 -1.36
CA ALA A 123 -8.38 -4.46 -1.00
C ALA A 123 -9.72 -3.91 -1.49
N VAL A 124 -10.16 -4.32 -2.68
CA VAL A 124 -11.47 -3.97 -3.22
C VAL A 124 -12.59 -4.57 -2.36
N ASP A 125 -12.47 -5.84 -1.95
CA ASP A 125 -13.45 -6.48 -1.07
C ASP A 125 -13.57 -5.77 0.27
N GLN A 126 -12.44 -5.35 0.86
CA GLN A 126 -12.42 -4.53 2.09
C GLN A 126 -13.15 -3.19 1.88
N LEU A 127 -12.92 -2.51 0.75
CA LEU A 127 -13.60 -1.25 0.41
C LEU A 127 -15.10 -1.45 0.18
N VAL A 128 -15.48 -2.48 -0.56
CA VAL A 128 -16.89 -2.81 -0.83
C VAL A 128 -17.63 -3.15 0.45
N PHE A 129 -17.00 -3.90 1.36
CA PHE A 129 -17.55 -4.15 2.69
C PHE A 129 -17.82 -2.82 3.43
N LEU A 130 -16.83 -1.93 3.52
CA LEU A 130 -16.99 -0.64 4.18
C LEU A 130 -18.07 0.22 3.51
N LEU A 131 -18.19 0.17 2.19
CA LEU A 131 -19.22 0.88 1.42
C LEU A 131 -20.62 0.40 1.78
N LYS A 132 -20.84 -0.92 1.83
CA LYS A 132 -22.13 -1.54 2.11
C LYS A 132 -22.51 -1.55 3.60
N SER A 133 -21.53 -1.45 4.50
CA SER A 133 -21.76 -1.47 5.96
C SER A 133 -22.51 -0.22 6.43
N LYS A 134 -23.03 -0.23 7.66
CA LYS A 134 -23.57 0.95 8.35
C LYS A 134 -22.51 1.77 9.08
N ILE A 135 -21.23 1.38 9.00
CA ILE A 135 -20.12 2.03 9.68
C ILE A 135 -19.88 3.40 9.06
N VAL A 136 -19.79 4.43 9.89
CA VAL A 136 -19.42 5.81 9.53
C VAL A 136 -18.47 6.41 10.56
N ASN A 137 -17.86 7.55 10.25
CA ASN A 137 -16.99 8.34 11.12
C ASN A 137 -15.81 7.53 11.68
N ASN A 138 -15.20 6.76 10.79
CA ASN A 138 -14.11 5.87 11.13
C ASN A 138 -12.95 5.95 10.13
N THR A 139 -11.75 5.66 10.64
CA THR A 139 -10.53 5.46 9.85
C THR A 139 -10.12 4.01 9.92
N PHE A 140 -9.74 3.41 8.77
CA PHE A 140 -9.30 2.02 8.66
C PHE A 140 -8.02 1.88 7.86
N ASN A 141 -7.10 1.06 8.35
CA ASN A 141 -6.09 0.48 7.49
C ASN A 141 -6.74 -0.49 6.50
N LEU A 142 -6.30 -0.45 5.25
CA LEU A 142 -6.62 -1.45 4.23
C LEU A 142 -5.36 -2.20 3.85
N GLY A 143 -5.41 -3.52 3.91
CA GLY A 143 -4.23 -4.30 3.61
C GLY A 143 -4.31 -5.75 4.06
N ASN A 144 -3.15 -6.37 4.10
CA ASN A 144 -2.95 -7.71 4.61
C ASN A 144 -1.85 -7.67 5.69
N GLN A 145 -2.14 -8.11 6.92
CA GLN A 145 -1.15 -8.19 8.00
C GLN A 145 -0.37 -9.50 7.97
N LYS A 146 -0.89 -10.50 7.26
CA LYS A 146 -0.24 -11.80 7.10
C LYS A 146 0.92 -11.68 6.11
N GLU A 147 1.84 -12.61 6.17
CA GLU A 147 2.93 -12.72 5.18
C GLU A 147 3.80 -11.46 5.03
N GLU A 148 4.26 -10.89 6.15
CA GLU A 148 5.30 -9.86 6.09
C GLU A 148 6.60 -10.50 5.63
N ILE A 149 7.15 -10.03 4.50
CA ILE A 149 8.32 -10.59 3.84
C ILE A 149 9.38 -9.55 3.52
N THR A 150 10.63 -9.96 3.37
CA THR A 150 11.71 -9.10 2.89
C THR A 150 11.59 -8.85 1.38
N ILE A 151 12.08 -7.70 0.94
CA ILE A 151 12.15 -7.38 -0.50
C ILE A 151 13.04 -8.39 -1.24
N SER A 152 14.14 -8.84 -0.61
CA SER A 152 14.99 -9.88 -1.20
C SER A 152 14.26 -11.20 -1.41
N TYR A 153 13.43 -11.62 -0.46
CA TYR A 153 12.59 -12.82 -0.60
C TYR A 153 11.57 -12.66 -1.74
N LEU A 154 10.87 -11.53 -1.77
CA LEU A 154 9.92 -11.21 -2.85
C LEU A 154 10.59 -11.31 -4.23
N ILE A 155 11.77 -10.70 -4.41
CA ILE A 155 12.46 -10.68 -5.69
C ILE A 155 12.91 -12.10 -6.11
N LYS A 156 13.41 -12.90 -5.15
CA LYS A 156 13.76 -14.31 -5.41
C LYS A 156 12.53 -15.13 -5.82
N LYS A 157 11.39 -14.88 -5.19
CA LYS A 157 10.11 -15.53 -5.51
C LYS A 157 9.63 -15.15 -6.91
N ILE A 158 9.66 -13.87 -7.28
CA ILE A 158 9.34 -13.41 -8.65
C ILE A 158 10.30 -14.05 -9.67
N LYS A 159 11.62 -14.03 -9.40
CA LYS A 159 12.62 -14.70 -10.25
C LYS A 159 12.28 -16.15 -10.52
N HIS A 160 11.95 -16.90 -9.47
CA HIS A 160 11.58 -18.32 -9.56
C HIS A 160 10.33 -18.52 -10.43
N LYS A 161 9.24 -17.78 -10.15
CA LYS A 161 7.98 -17.85 -10.90
C LYS A 161 8.14 -17.51 -12.39
N MET A 162 9.04 -16.59 -12.72
CA MET A 162 9.33 -16.21 -14.10
C MET A 162 10.35 -17.13 -14.81
N GLY A 163 10.83 -18.19 -14.16
CA GLY A 163 11.82 -19.11 -14.73
C GLY A 163 13.19 -18.49 -15.04
N LYS A 164 13.52 -17.34 -14.46
CA LYS A 164 14.74 -16.56 -14.77
C LYS A 164 15.99 -17.09 -14.02
N LYS A 165 16.20 -18.42 -14.02
CA LYS A 165 17.26 -19.10 -13.23
C LYS A 165 18.65 -18.46 -13.44
N ASN A 166 19.02 -18.11 -14.65
CA ASN A 166 20.35 -17.61 -15.02
C ASN A 166 20.55 -16.10 -14.80
N VAL A 167 19.51 -15.34 -14.38
CA VAL A 167 19.64 -13.91 -14.12
C VAL A 167 20.19 -13.68 -12.72
N LYS A 168 21.30 -12.96 -12.60
CA LYS A 168 21.88 -12.56 -11.31
C LYS A 168 21.13 -11.35 -10.73
N ILE A 169 20.99 -11.29 -9.41
CA ILE A 169 20.38 -10.15 -8.68
C ILE A 169 21.48 -9.43 -7.93
N ASN A 170 21.73 -8.17 -8.30
CA ASN A 170 22.69 -7.29 -7.63
C ASN A 170 21.92 -6.37 -6.66
N PHE A 171 22.02 -6.63 -5.37
CA PHE A 171 21.43 -5.77 -4.35
C PHE A 171 22.32 -4.58 -4.06
N LYS A 172 21.77 -3.38 -4.13
CA LYS A 172 22.42 -2.13 -3.72
C LYS A 172 21.72 -1.53 -2.51
N LYS A 173 22.47 -0.73 -1.74
CA LYS A 173 21.91 0.02 -0.61
C LYS A 173 20.92 1.06 -1.13
N ASP A 174 19.79 1.20 -0.44
CA ASP A 174 18.81 2.24 -0.76
C ASP A 174 19.26 3.57 -0.15
N ASN A 175 19.38 4.58 -1.00
CA ASN A 175 19.72 5.96 -0.60
C ASN A 175 18.47 6.86 -0.56
N HIS A 176 17.26 6.32 -0.78
CA HIS A 176 16.04 7.10 -0.97
C HIS A 176 15.16 7.21 0.28
N GLY A 177 15.64 6.82 1.46
CA GLY A 177 14.93 7.01 2.73
C GLY A 177 13.58 6.26 2.81
N SER A 178 13.46 5.09 2.15
CA SER A 178 12.27 4.27 2.32
C SER A 178 12.29 3.60 3.69
N GLN A 179 11.12 3.49 4.34
CA GLN A 179 10.99 2.83 5.64
C GLN A 179 11.52 1.38 5.60
N ASN A 180 12.24 0.97 6.65
CA ASN A 180 12.76 -0.39 6.77
C ASN A 180 11.62 -1.42 6.90
N ARG A 181 10.56 -1.09 7.62
CA ARG A 181 9.44 -2.00 7.89
C ARG A 181 8.09 -1.30 7.70
N ARG A 182 7.15 -1.97 7.04
CA ARG A 182 5.78 -1.47 6.84
C ARG A 182 4.78 -2.62 6.85
N CYS A 183 3.99 -2.70 7.93
CA CYS A 183 2.95 -3.69 8.12
C CYS A 183 1.73 -3.04 8.82
N PRO A 184 0.51 -3.13 8.27
CA PRO A 184 -0.69 -2.62 8.92
C PRO A 184 -1.11 -3.49 10.09
N ASN A 185 -1.64 -2.88 11.14
CA ASN A 185 -2.49 -3.61 12.07
C ASN A 185 -3.92 -3.66 11.49
N MET A 186 -4.44 -4.86 11.31
CA MET A 186 -5.75 -5.09 10.70
C MET A 186 -6.82 -5.47 11.72
N LEU A 187 -6.53 -5.43 13.03
CA LEU A 187 -7.47 -5.87 14.07
C LEU A 187 -8.77 -5.08 14.03
N LYS A 188 -8.70 -3.77 13.83
CA LYS A 188 -9.88 -2.91 13.76
C LYS A 188 -10.82 -3.31 12.64
N LEU A 189 -10.34 -3.50 11.42
CA LEU A 189 -11.19 -3.92 10.30
C LEU A 189 -11.69 -5.36 10.48
N LYS A 190 -10.84 -6.25 11.00
CA LYS A 190 -11.19 -7.65 11.27
C LYS A 190 -12.25 -7.82 12.35
N SER A 191 -12.39 -6.89 13.30
CA SER A 191 -13.46 -6.94 14.31
C SER A 191 -14.86 -6.79 13.70
N PHE A 192 -14.96 -6.25 12.49
CA PHE A 192 -16.21 -6.14 11.75
C PHE A 192 -16.44 -7.27 10.74
N TYR A 193 -15.36 -7.76 10.13
CA TYR A 193 -15.45 -8.84 9.12
C TYR A 193 -14.11 -9.56 8.94
N ASN A 194 -14.16 -10.88 8.88
CA ASN A 194 -12.97 -11.70 8.64
C ASN A 194 -12.83 -12.04 7.15
N PHE A 195 -12.01 -11.26 6.45
CA PHE A 195 -11.76 -11.43 5.02
C PHE A 195 -10.93 -12.68 4.73
N LYS A 196 -11.32 -13.43 3.70
CA LYS A 196 -10.47 -14.45 3.09
C LYS A 196 -9.51 -13.75 2.16
N LEU A 197 -8.21 -13.76 2.51
CA LEU A 197 -7.19 -13.05 1.77
C LEU A 197 -6.49 -13.97 0.76
N THR A 198 -6.19 -13.42 -0.40
CA THR A 198 -5.40 -14.06 -1.45
C THR A 198 -3.96 -14.26 -0.96
N THR A 199 -3.41 -15.46 -1.14
CA THR A 199 -2.00 -15.73 -0.81
C THR A 199 -1.07 -14.93 -1.73
N LEU A 200 0.13 -14.60 -1.24
CA LEU A 200 1.13 -13.91 -2.07
C LEU A 200 1.47 -14.71 -3.34
N GLU A 201 1.51 -16.03 -3.24
CA GLU A 201 1.74 -16.92 -4.38
C GLU A 201 0.75 -16.68 -5.51
N LEU A 202 -0.55 -16.78 -5.21
CA LEU A 202 -1.62 -16.63 -6.20
C LEU A 202 -1.68 -15.20 -6.75
N GLY A 203 -1.52 -14.19 -5.88
CA GLY A 203 -1.53 -12.79 -6.32
C GLY A 203 -0.34 -12.45 -7.22
N LEU A 204 0.84 -13.01 -6.94
CA LEU A 204 2.02 -12.85 -7.81
C LEU A 204 1.81 -13.53 -9.16
N ASP A 205 1.23 -14.74 -9.23
CA ASP A 205 0.97 -15.42 -10.50
C ASP A 205 0.10 -14.55 -11.42
N LYS A 206 -1.04 -14.07 -10.91
CA LYS A 206 -1.93 -13.18 -11.66
C LYS A 206 -1.24 -11.88 -12.08
N THR A 207 -0.43 -11.30 -11.19
CA THR A 207 0.26 -10.03 -11.47
C THR A 207 1.36 -10.21 -12.50
N ILE A 208 2.21 -11.24 -12.37
CA ILE A 208 3.28 -11.55 -13.31
C ILE A 208 2.71 -11.84 -14.70
N GLN A 209 1.65 -12.66 -14.78
CA GLN A 209 0.97 -12.97 -16.03
C GLN A 209 0.53 -11.69 -16.73
N TRP A 210 -0.16 -10.80 -16.02
CA TRP A 210 -0.63 -9.55 -16.61
C TRP A 210 0.51 -8.68 -17.16
N TYR A 211 1.62 -8.51 -16.41
CA TYR A 211 2.76 -7.72 -16.88
C TYR A 211 3.54 -8.42 -18.00
N THR A 212 3.50 -9.74 -18.09
CA THR A 212 4.07 -10.49 -19.22
C THR A 212 3.28 -10.22 -20.49
N ASP A 213 1.95 -10.21 -20.41
CA ASP A 213 1.06 -10.04 -21.55
C ASP A 213 0.95 -8.58 -22.00
N TYR A 214 0.88 -7.66 -21.05
CA TYR A 214 0.51 -6.26 -21.29
C TYR A 214 1.54 -5.22 -20.83
N GLY A 215 2.59 -5.61 -20.13
CA GLY A 215 3.55 -4.68 -19.49
C GLY A 215 4.36 -3.82 -20.45
N ASN A 216 4.38 -4.14 -21.73
CA ASN A 216 5.05 -3.38 -22.78
C ASN A 216 4.11 -2.43 -23.56
N ILE A 217 2.81 -2.43 -23.23
CA ILE A 217 1.84 -1.49 -23.81
C ILE A 217 2.02 -0.16 -23.06
N LYS A 218 2.55 0.84 -23.77
CA LYS A 218 2.65 2.23 -23.29
C LYS A 218 1.30 2.92 -23.36
#